data_9c51d888a837996a35cbe45d00d8a5b1
#
_entry.id   9c51d888a837996a35cbe45d00d8a5b1
#
_cell.length_a   1.000
_cell.length_b   1.000
_cell.length_c   1.000
_cell.angle_alpha   90.00
_cell.angle_beta   90.00
_cell.angle_gamma   90.00
#
_symmetry.space_group_name_H-M   'P 1'
#
loop_
_entity.id
_entity.type
_entity.pdbx_description
1 polymer ?
#
loop_
_entity_poly.entity_id
_entity_poly.type
_entity_poly.pdbx_seq_one_letter_code
_entity_poly.pdbx_strand_id
1 'polypeptide(L)'
;GSGDIVSKDVIKTDAFDAKLSGSGDLKLAVDAQKFNMSLSGSGDIVLSGTADDFSSSISGSGDINASDLKSKTVSVSISGSGDTKVSCSESLYARVSGSGAIVYYGHPTKKDTKVNGSGEISKG
;
A
#
# COMPACT_ATOMS: atom_id res chain seq x y z
N GLY A 1 15.48 -0.58 10.00
CA GLY A 1 16.27 -1.77 10.24
C GLY A 1 15.84 -2.94 9.38
N SER A 2 16.42 -4.09 9.64
CA SER A 2 16.07 -5.31 8.93
C SER A 2 15.44 -6.31 9.89
N GLY A 3 14.52 -7.13 9.40
CA GLY A 3 13.84 -8.12 10.19
C GLY A 3 12.42 -8.33 9.71
N ASP A 4 11.75 -9.32 10.29
CA ASP A 4 10.39 -9.66 9.91
C ASP A 4 9.44 -9.27 11.03
N ILE A 5 8.34 -8.64 10.69
CA ILE A 5 7.28 -8.29 11.62
C ILE A 5 6.00 -8.97 11.17
N VAL A 6 5.43 -9.80 12.04
CA VAL A 6 4.19 -10.52 11.76
C VAL A 6 3.23 -10.29 12.91
N SER A 7 2.03 -9.80 12.59
CA SER A 7 0.96 -9.65 13.57
C SER A 7 -0.04 -10.78 13.37
N LYS A 8 -0.30 -11.55 14.42
CA LYS A 8 -1.25 -12.66 14.37
C LYS A 8 -2.69 -12.23 14.65
N ASP A 9 -2.85 -11.13 15.35
CA ASP A 9 -4.17 -10.59 15.71
C ASP A 9 -4.46 -9.34 14.91
N VAL A 10 -5.74 -9.10 14.66
CA VAL A 10 -6.16 -7.88 13.97
C VAL A 10 -5.98 -6.68 14.90
N ILE A 11 -5.27 -5.68 14.41
CA ILE A 11 -5.06 -4.43 15.14
C ILE A 11 -6.26 -3.53 14.88
N LYS A 12 -7.00 -3.19 15.91
CA LYS A 12 -8.16 -2.30 15.79
C LYS A 12 -7.83 -0.95 16.40
N THR A 13 -7.92 0.09 15.61
CA THR A 13 -7.58 1.44 16.04
C THR A 13 -8.25 2.46 15.12
N ASP A 14 -8.35 3.71 15.55
CA ASP A 14 -8.86 4.76 14.68
C ASP A 14 -7.82 5.20 13.65
N ALA A 15 -6.56 5.25 14.05
CA ALA A 15 -5.48 5.62 13.15
C ALA A 15 -4.25 4.76 13.44
N PHE A 16 -3.63 4.29 12.37
CA PHE A 16 -2.45 3.44 12.47
C PHE A 16 -1.40 3.92 11.47
N ASP A 17 -0.20 4.15 11.95
CA ASP A 17 0.95 4.51 11.13
C ASP A 17 2.00 3.41 11.23
N ALA A 18 2.43 2.90 10.09
CA ALA A 18 3.47 1.90 10.04
C ALA A 18 4.60 2.37 9.12
N LYS A 19 5.82 2.18 9.56
CA LYS A 19 6.99 2.54 8.77
C LYS A 19 7.98 1.39 8.78
N LEU A 20 8.47 1.07 7.61
CA LEU A 20 9.54 0.08 7.45
C LEU A 20 10.71 0.72 6.74
N SER A 21 11.87 0.66 7.35
CA SER A 21 13.09 1.22 6.79
C SER A 21 14.15 0.14 6.72
N GLY A 22 14.77 -0.02 5.57
CA GLY A 22 15.76 -1.06 5.33
C GLY A 22 15.18 -2.24 4.59
N SER A 23 15.59 -3.45 4.93
CA SER A 23 15.12 -4.68 4.30
C SER A 23 14.51 -5.60 5.36
N GLY A 24 13.39 -6.18 5.05
CA GLY A 24 12.67 -7.07 5.95
C GLY A 24 11.24 -7.24 5.48
N ASP A 25 10.52 -8.15 6.11
CA ASP A 25 9.15 -8.45 5.73
C ASP A 25 8.20 -8.00 6.84
N LEU A 26 7.07 -7.44 6.43
CA LEU A 26 6.05 -6.98 7.35
C LEU A 26 4.72 -7.61 6.95
N LYS A 27 4.06 -8.25 7.93
CA LYS A 27 2.74 -8.84 7.69
C LYS A 27 1.82 -8.40 8.81
N LEU A 28 0.78 -7.65 8.46
CA LEU A 28 -0.14 -7.06 9.42
C LEU A 28 -1.58 -7.29 9.01
N ALA A 29 -2.44 -7.48 10.00
CA ALA A 29 -3.88 -7.40 9.84
C ALA A 29 -4.37 -6.20 10.64
N VAL A 30 -5.02 -5.25 9.97
CA VAL A 30 -5.40 -3.98 10.59
C VAL A 30 -6.85 -3.65 10.25
N ASP A 31 -7.57 -3.20 11.27
CA ASP A 31 -8.91 -2.63 11.11
C ASP A 31 -8.86 -1.21 11.68
N ALA A 32 -8.74 -0.24 10.79
CA ALA A 32 -8.54 1.15 11.18
C ALA A 32 -9.36 2.07 10.29
N GLN A 33 -9.67 3.25 10.78
CA GLN A 33 -10.28 4.28 9.93
C GLN A 33 -9.23 4.91 9.02
N LYS A 34 -8.05 5.17 9.56
CA LYS A 34 -6.94 5.73 8.78
C LYS A 34 -5.71 4.85 8.95
N PHE A 35 -5.16 4.42 7.84
CA PHE A 35 -3.98 3.58 7.84
C PHE A 35 -2.93 4.22 6.92
N ASN A 36 -1.81 4.59 7.51
CA ASN A 36 -0.66 5.14 6.77
C ASN A 36 0.48 4.14 6.81
N MET A 37 1.02 3.83 5.64
CA MET A 37 2.13 2.91 5.48
C MET A 37 3.25 3.61 4.73
N SER A 38 4.46 3.47 5.21
CA SER A 38 5.63 4.03 4.55
C SER A 38 6.73 2.98 4.48
N LEU A 39 7.23 2.73 3.28
CA LEU A 39 8.32 1.79 3.06
C LEU A 39 9.49 2.53 2.43
N SER A 40 10.63 2.46 3.09
CA SER A 40 11.87 3.03 2.59
C SER A 40 12.91 1.91 2.54
N GLY A 41 13.36 1.57 1.34
CA GLY A 41 14.32 0.48 1.14
C GLY A 41 13.73 -0.66 0.33
N SER A 42 14.11 -1.89 0.66
CA SER A 42 13.66 -3.09 -0.05
C SER A 42 13.11 -4.09 0.97
N GLY A 43 11.85 -4.34 0.93
CA GLY A 43 11.19 -5.31 1.79
C GLY A 43 9.82 -5.61 1.24
N ASP A 44 9.18 -6.63 1.79
CA ASP A 44 7.86 -7.03 1.35
C ASP A 44 6.86 -6.75 2.47
N ILE A 45 5.73 -6.18 2.09
CA ILE A 45 4.67 -5.86 3.05
C ILE A 45 3.39 -6.54 2.59
N VAL A 46 2.76 -7.28 3.50
CA VAL A 46 1.47 -7.92 3.27
C VAL A 46 0.48 -7.36 4.28
N LEU A 47 -0.60 -6.81 3.79
CA LEU A 47 -1.62 -6.17 4.62
C LEU A 47 -2.97 -6.83 4.39
N SER A 48 -3.75 -6.94 5.45
CA SER A 48 -5.11 -7.45 5.38
C SER A 48 -5.99 -6.75 6.39
N GLY A 49 -7.31 -6.88 6.24
CA GLY A 49 -8.28 -6.25 7.12
C GLY A 49 -9.12 -5.22 6.42
N THR A 50 -9.41 -4.11 7.09
CA THR A 50 -10.20 -3.02 6.53
C THR A 50 -9.65 -1.66 6.94
N ALA A 51 -9.84 -0.68 6.06
CA ALA A 51 -9.49 0.69 6.37
C ALA A 51 -10.43 1.62 5.60
N ASP A 52 -10.82 2.73 6.20
CA ASP A 52 -11.59 3.73 5.47
C ASP A 52 -10.66 4.53 4.54
N ASP A 53 -9.56 5.03 5.08
CA ASP A 53 -8.54 5.73 4.31
C ASP A 53 -7.21 4.99 4.43
N PHE A 54 -6.69 4.54 3.31
CA PHE A 54 -5.40 3.86 3.27
C PHE A 54 -4.43 4.69 2.44
N SER A 55 -3.34 5.09 3.05
CA SER A 55 -2.26 5.81 2.37
C SER A 55 -0.99 4.97 2.42
N SER A 56 -0.37 4.82 1.27
CA SER A 56 0.84 4.01 1.13
C SER A 56 1.89 4.80 0.37
N SER A 57 3.09 4.81 0.87
CA SER A 57 4.21 5.48 0.23
C SER A 57 5.40 4.53 0.17
N ILE A 58 5.94 4.35 -1.02
CA ILE A 58 7.11 3.50 -1.24
C ILE A 58 8.24 4.35 -1.80
N SER A 59 9.38 4.25 -1.15
CA SER A 59 10.62 4.86 -1.66
C SER A 59 11.67 3.75 -1.72
N GLY A 60 12.04 3.33 -2.91
CA GLY A 60 12.97 2.23 -3.11
C GLY A 60 12.38 1.12 -3.96
N SER A 61 12.67 -0.14 -3.63
CA SER A 61 12.27 -1.29 -4.45
C SER A 61 11.46 -2.34 -3.69
N GLY A 62 10.77 -1.96 -2.64
CA GLY A 62 9.91 -2.89 -1.91
C GLY A 62 8.57 -3.13 -2.56
N ASP A 63 7.90 -4.21 -2.15
CA ASP A 63 6.59 -4.58 -2.64
C ASP A 63 5.57 -4.47 -1.51
N ILE A 64 4.38 -3.95 -1.82
CA ILE A 64 3.27 -3.91 -0.89
C ILE A 64 2.11 -4.71 -1.48
N ASN A 65 1.63 -5.69 -0.74
CA ASN A 65 0.46 -6.46 -1.12
C ASN A 65 -0.67 -6.15 -0.13
N ALA A 66 -1.59 -5.29 -0.53
CA ALA A 66 -2.75 -4.90 0.26
C ALA A 66 -4.05 -5.29 -0.44
N SER A 67 -4.01 -6.33 -1.26
CA SER A 67 -5.21 -6.79 -1.96
C SER A 67 -6.26 -7.35 -1.01
N ASP A 68 -5.84 -7.86 0.14
CA ASP A 68 -6.75 -8.35 1.18
C ASP A 68 -7.17 -7.26 2.16
N LEU A 69 -6.59 -6.08 2.06
CA LEU A 69 -6.99 -4.92 2.86
C LEU A 69 -8.03 -4.13 2.07
N LYS A 70 -9.27 -4.22 2.50
CA LYS A 70 -10.37 -3.52 1.83
C LYS A 70 -10.43 -2.09 2.31
N SER A 71 -10.36 -1.16 1.37
CA SER A 71 -10.31 0.26 1.68
C SER A 71 -11.34 1.02 0.86
N LYS A 72 -11.91 2.07 1.43
CA LYS A 72 -12.82 2.94 0.69
C LYS A 72 -12.02 3.91 -0.16
N THR A 73 -11.09 4.61 0.45
CA THR A 73 -10.21 5.54 -0.24
C THR A 73 -8.77 5.05 -0.14
N VAL A 74 -8.10 4.96 -1.27
CA VAL A 74 -6.71 4.51 -1.33
C VAL A 74 -5.86 5.59 -1.97
N SER A 75 -4.76 5.92 -1.33
CA SER A 75 -3.76 6.83 -1.86
C SER A 75 -2.42 6.11 -1.87
N VAL A 76 -1.85 5.92 -3.04
CA VAL A 76 -0.59 5.21 -3.20
C VAL A 76 0.40 6.10 -3.92
N SER A 77 1.59 6.18 -3.40
CA SER A 77 2.69 6.92 -4.03
C SER A 77 3.92 6.02 -4.07
N ILE A 78 4.46 5.82 -5.26
CA ILE A 78 5.66 5.01 -5.46
C ILE A 78 6.74 5.88 -6.07
N SER A 79 7.89 5.91 -5.41
CA SER A 79 9.08 6.55 -5.94
C SER A 79 10.17 5.49 -6.01
N GLY A 80 10.45 5.00 -7.21
CA GLY A 80 11.40 3.90 -7.40
C GLY A 80 10.80 2.77 -8.21
N SER A 81 11.12 1.52 -7.87
CA SER A 81 10.72 0.33 -8.64
C SER A 81 9.85 -0.66 -7.85
N GLY A 82 9.19 -0.24 -6.83
CA GLY A 82 8.32 -1.14 -6.05
C GLY A 82 6.99 -1.41 -6.73
N ASP A 83 6.36 -2.52 -6.36
CA ASP A 83 5.04 -2.91 -6.83
C ASP A 83 4.05 -2.84 -5.68
N THR A 84 2.82 -2.39 -5.97
CA THR A 84 1.79 -2.27 -4.96
C THR A 84 0.48 -2.86 -5.47
N LYS A 85 -0.17 -3.65 -4.63
CA LYS A 85 -1.51 -4.17 -4.90
C LYS A 85 -2.46 -3.63 -3.83
N VAL A 86 -3.57 -3.07 -4.25
CA VAL A 86 -4.54 -2.47 -3.34
C VAL A 86 -5.95 -2.85 -3.73
N SER A 87 -6.87 -2.75 -2.77
CA SER A 87 -8.29 -2.97 -3.00
C SER A 87 -9.04 -1.71 -2.59
N CYS A 88 -9.84 -1.18 -3.51
CA CYS A 88 -10.47 0.12 -3.33
C CYS A 88 -11.93 0.07 -3.78
N SER A 89 -12.83 0.65 -3.00
CA SER A 89 -14.25 0.62 -3.31
C SER A 89 -14.83 1.99 -3.68
N GLU A 90 -14.21 3.10 -3.30
CA GLU A 90 -14.74 4.43 -3.56
C GLU A 90 -13.82 5.31 -4.38
N SER A 91 -12.61 5.55 -3.89
CA SER A 91 -11.69 6.49 -4.52
C SER A 91 -10.27 5.93 -4.56
N LEU A 92 -9.63 6.07 -5.69
CA LEU A 92 -8.24 5.63 -5.87
C LEU A 92 -7.40 6.80 -6.35
N TYR A 93 -6.37 7.12 -5.58
CA TYR A 93 -5.33 8.06 -5.98
C TYR A 93 -4.03 7.30 -6.08
N ALA A 94 -3.48 7.20 -7.27
CA ALA A 94 -2.27 6.43 -7.50
C ALA A 94 -1.26 7.26 -8.28
N ARG A 95 -0.04 7.31 -7.78
CA ARG A 95 1.04 8.03 -8.44
C ARG A 95 2.28 7.17 -8.45
N VAL A 96 2.90 7.08 -9.62
CA VAL A 96 4.13 6.33 -9.79
C VAL A 96 5.18 7.27 -10.38
N SER A 97 6.32 7.34 -9.72
CA SER A 97 7.48 8.05 -10.26
C SER A 97 8.62 7.05 -10.34
N GLY A 98 8.94 6.60 -11.53
CA GLY A 98 9.94 5.56 -11.76
C GLY A 98 9.38 4.39 -12.53
N SER A 99 9.78 3.17 -12.17
CA SER A 99 9.41 1.94 -12.88
C SER A 99 8.48 1.03 -12.09
N GLY A 100 7.88 1.52 -11.03
CA GLY A 100 6.97 0.71 -10.23
C GLY A 100 5.65 0.44 -10.89
N ALA A 101 4.89 -0.51 -10.36
CA ALA A 101 3.57 -0.85 -10.87
C ALA A 101 2.55 -0.86 -9.74
N ILE A 102 1.33 -0.44 -10.04
CA ILE A 102 0.22 -0.48 -9.11
C ILE A 102 -0.90 -1.30 -9.74
N VAL A 103 -1.37 -2.30 -8.99
CA VAL A 103 -2.53 -3.10 -9.40
C VAL A 103 -3.64 -2.83 -8.38
N TYR A 104 -4.80 -2.42 -8.86
CA TYR A 104 -5.93 -2.18 -7.98
C TYR A 104 -7.06 -3.17 -8.25
N TYR A 105 -7.75 -3.53 -7.19
CA TYR A 105 -8.91 -4.42 -7.24
C TYR A 105 -10.14 -3.66 -6.74
N GLY A 106 -11.31 -4.06 -7.23
CA GLY A 106 -12.56 -3.43 -6.87
C GLY A 106 -13.05 -2.45 -7.94
N HIS A 107 -14.06 -1.66 -7.60
CA HIS A 107 -14.69 -0.75 -8.53
C HIS A 107 -14.75 0.67 -7.94
N PRO A 108 -13.63 1.39 -7.91
CA PRO A 108 -13.65 2.76 -7.41
C PRO A 108 -14.46 3.66 -8.35
N THR A 109 -15.29 4.52 -7.77
CA THR A 109 -16.07 5.48 -8.56
C THR A 109 -15.21 6.66 -9.01
N LYS A 110 -14.14 6.95 -8.27
CA LYS A 110 -13.20 8.01 -8.62
C LYS A 110 -11.80 7.41 -8.71
N LYS A 111 -11.13 7.71 -9.83
CA LYS A 111 -9.75 7.31 -10.03
C LYS A 111 -8.92 8.51 -10.47
N ASP A 112 -7.83 8.75 -9.78
CA ASP A 112 -6.84 9.75 -10.17
C ASP A 112 -5.49 9.03 -10.22
N THR A 113 -5.00 8.81 -11.43
CA THR A 113 -3.78 8.04 -11.63
C THR A 113 -2.78 8.86 -12.45
N LYS A 114 -1.53 8.84 -12.01
CA LYS A 114 -0.43 9.51 -12.71
C LYS A 114 0.80 8.61 -12.71
N VAL A 115 1.43 8.52 -13.85
CA VAL A 115 2.67 7.75 -14.00
C VAL A 115 3.70 8.65 -14.66
N ASN A 116 4.83 8.84 -13.98
CA ASN A 116 6.01 9.50 -14.53
C ASN A 116 7.12 8.46 -14.63
N GLY A 117 7.56 8.15 -15.84
CA GLY A 117 8.57 7.12 -16.07
C GLY A 117 7.99 5.92 -16.77
N SER A 118 8.52 4.74 -16.48
CA SER A 118 8.15 3.49 -17.14
C SER A 118 7.15 2.66 -16.34
N GLY A 119 6.61 3.20 -15.29
CA GLY A 119 5.67 2.49 -14.44
C GLY A 119 4.31 2.29 -15.07
N GLU A 120 3.47 1.50 -14.41
CA GLU A 120 2.17 1.12 -14.91
C GLU A 120 1.16 1.05 -13.79
N ILE A 121 -0.08 1.44 -14.07
CA ILE A 121 -1.21 1.30 -13.17
C ILE A 121 -2.29 0.51 -13.90
N SER A 122 -2.68 -0.63 -13.35
CA SER A 122 -3.64 -1.51 -14.00
C SER A 122 -4.65 -2.08 -13.01
N LYS A 123 -5.75 -2.57 -13.56
CA LYS A 123 -6.79 -3.22 -12.77
C LYS A 123 -6.55 -4.72 -12.74
N GLY A 124 -6.56 -5.27 -11.53
CA GLY A 124 -6.41 -6.70 -11.33
C GLY A 124 -7.69 -7.49 -11.49
#